data_29708e2990b322b90723fcaeecf91a9d
#
_entry.id   29708e2990b322b90723fcaeecf91a9d
#
_cell.length_a   1.000
_cell.length_b   1.000
_cell.length_c   1.000
_cell.angle_alpha   90.00
_cell.angle_beta   90.00
_cell.angle_gamma   90.00
#
_symmetry.space_group_name_H-M   'P 1'
#
loop_
_entity.id
_entity.type
_entity.pdbx_description
1 polymer ?
#
loop_
_entity_poly.entity_id
_entity_poly.type
_entity_poly.pdbx_seq_one_letter_code
_entity_poly.pdbx_strand_id
1 'polypeptide(L)'
;KENYLLPFLYKHKSTSDSYEGAIVLPPKPGIYLDDPISVLDYSSLYPSSMIEKNISHETICAKNSCWEGESGALLLKKYGYTFEDIEYDTFRCEFTPSGLLKNKIKNGVETVRYIQPKDGNIGMMPKILSYLLKARKDTRKKIKYKTIVTNTATTTTTYIGLKKDNKDGTITITDEKNNTYTINTNDIVSEKDTYTQFQKNTLDGAQLAYKITANSLYGQLGAKIGALYYKELAASTTAVGRKQLEIAQEYVEDKYHFPIILKKGVDEGKKIYLNNEVVYGDTDSIFVKYDCRYEDGTKMKGKDALKESIRLSVLTEHGVQSKLHDPQYLEYEKTFYPFILFGKKKYVGNKYEHDVN
;
A
#
# COMPACT_ATOMS: atom_id res chain seq x y z
N LYS A 1 -2.34 19.87 -18.07
CA LYS A 1 -3.03 20.37 -19.30
C LYS A 1 -4.56 20.32 -19.17
N GLU A 2 -5.06 20.28 -17.96
CA GLU A 2 -6.48 20.07 -17.64
C GLU A 2 -7.24 21.40 -17.48
N ASN A 3 -6.62 22.56 -17.74
CA ASN A 3 -7.20 23.90 -17.63
C ASN A 3 -7.86 24.24 -16.29
N TYR A 4 -7.33 23.71 -15.20
CA TYR A 4 -7.81 24.10 -13.86
C TYR A 4 -7.12 25.36 -13.37
N LEU A 5 -7.90 26.25 -12.77
CA LEU A 5 -7.39 27.39 -12.00
C LEU A 5 -7.08 26.92 -10.59
N LEU A 6 -5.81 26.97 -10.21
CA LEU A 6 -5.44 26.82 -8.80
C LEU A 6 -5.78 28.13 -8.08
N PRO A 7 -6.56 28.07 -6.99
CA PRO A 7 -6.79 29.27 -6.20
C PRO A 7 -5.46 29.77 -5.62
N PHE A 8 -5.27 31.08 -5.61
CA PHE A 8 -4.13 31.67 -4.93
C PHE A 8 -4.33 31.49 -3.42
N LEU A 9 -3.63 30.53 -2.84
CA LEU A 9 -3.67 30.30 -1.41
C LEU A 9 -2.79 31.36 -0.73
N TYR A 10 -3.41 32.23 0.06
CA TYR A 10 -2.66 33.17 0.90
C TYR A 10 -1.72 32.38 1.82
N LYS A 11 -0.44 32.79 1.88
CA LYS A 11 0.50 32.25 2.86
C LYS A 11 -0.06 32.49 4.26
N HIS A 12 -0.59 31.45 4.87
CA HIS A 12 -1.01 31.52 6.26
C HIS A 12 0.20 31.85 7.13
N LYS A 13 0.06 32.85 8.02
CA LYS A 13 1.01 33.05 9.11
C LYS A 13 1.12 31.73 9.87
N SER A 14 2.34 31.35 10.25
CA SER A 14 2.60 30.09 10.94
C SER A 14 1.70 29.99 12.20
N THR A 15 0.64 29.23 12.10
CA THR A 15 -0.18 28.89 13.26
C THR A 15 0.56 27.83 14.06
N SER A 16 0.46 27.87 15.38
CA SER A 16 0.96 26.83 16.28
C SER A 16 0.23 25.49 16.08
N ASP A 17 -0.83 25.49 15.26
CA ASP A 17 -1.68 24.35 15.01
C ASP A 17 -1.01 23.33 14.08
N SER A 18 -1.11 22.08 14.45
CA SER A 18 -0.56 20.94 13.73
C SER A 18 -1.59 19.82 13.70
N TYR A 19 -1.31 18.80 12.90
CA TYR A 19 -2.07 17.56 12.83
C TYR A 19 -1.15 16.37 13.11
N GLU A 20 -1.73 15.21 13.32
CA GLU A 20 -0.96 13.99 13.50
C GLU A 20 -0.46 13.47 12.16
N GLY A 21 0.85 13.20 12.09
CA GLY A 21 1.49 12.62 10.92
C GLY A 21 1.28 11.09 10.82
N ALA A 22 2.20 10.44 10.14
CA ALA A 22 2.24 8.98 10.07
C ALA A 22 2.33 8.34 11.46
N ILE A 23 1.63 7.23 11.64
CA ILE A 23 1.79 6.42 12.84
C ILE A 23 3.04 5.55 12.70
N VAL A 24 3.76 5.42 13.82
CA VAL A 24 4.79 4.41 13.98
C VAL A 24 4.39 3.63 15.22
N LEU A 25 3.90 2.40 15.03
CA LEU A 25 3.52 1.54 16.14
C LEU A 25 4.72 1.32 17.05
N PRO A 26 4.54 1.27 18.37
CA PRO A 26 5.64 1.03 19.29
C PRO A 26 6.35 -0.28 18.96
N PRO A 27 7.67 -0.26 18.74
CA PRO A 27 8.42 -1.49 18.53
C PRO A 27 8.42 -2.32 19.81
N LYS A 28 8.39 -3.64 19.66
CA LYS A 28 8.69 -4.60 20.73
C LYS A 28 10.11 -5.07 20.54
N PRO A 29 11.13 -4.36 21.11
CA PRO A 29 12.53 -4.69 20.90
C PRO A 29 12.84 -6.10 21.36
N GLY A 30 13.67 -6.82 20.60
CA GLY A 30 14.01 -8.21 20.92
C GLY A 30 14.85 -8.87 19.85
N ILE A 31 15.31 -10.07 20.20
CA ILE A 31 16.03 -10.97 19.31
C ILE A 31 15.11 -12.14 18.98
N TYR A 32 14.66 -12.22 17.74
CA TYR A 32 13.71 -13.22 17.23
C TYR A 32 14.48 -14.29 16.43
N LEU A 33 15.07 -15.26 17.15
CA LEU A 33 15.90 -16.31 16.54
C LEU A 33 15.04 -17.46 15.97
N ASP A 34 13.96 -17.79 16.66
CA ASP A 34 13.08 -18.91 16.32
C ASP A 34 11.73 -18.45 15.72
N ASP A 35 11.52 -17.14 15.62
CA ASP A 35 10.30 -16.55 15.10
C ASP A 35 10.59 -15.79 13.80
N PRO A 36 10.13 -16.28 12.65
CA PRO A 36 10.15 -15.49 11.42
C PRO A 36 9.23 -14.27 11.57
N ILE A 37 9.73 -13.10 11.17
CA ILE A 37 8.98 -11.86 11.20
C ILE A 37 8.64 -11.45 9.77
N SER A 38 7.36 -11.51 9.45
CA SER A 38 6.85 -11.15 8.12
C SER A 38 6.49 -9.69 8.04
N VAL A 39 6.78 -9.06 6.90
CA VAL A 39 6.48 -7.67 6.61
C VAL A 39 5.39 -7.62 5.56
N LEU A 40 4.28 -6.97 5.91
CA LEU A 40 3.21 -6.62 4.99
C LEU A 40 3.20 -5.11 4.83
N ASP A 41 3.16 -4.64 3.58
CA ASP A 41 3.33 -3.23 3.21
C ASP A 41 2.16 -2.75 2.34
N TYR A 42 1.64 -1.56 2.65
CA TYR A 42 0.60 -0.95 1.83
C TYR A 42 1.18 -0.37 0.53
N SER A 43 0.66 -0.81 -0.58
CA SER A 43 1.08 -0.33 -1.89
C SER A 43 0.71 1.14 -2.08
N SER A 44 1.72 2.04 -1.95
CA SER A 44 1.53 3.50 -2.09
C SER A 44 0.42 4.05 -1.17
N LEU A 45 0.53 3.84 0.14
CA LEU A 45 -0.49 4.13 1.15
C LEU A 45 -1.18 5.50 0.96
N TYR A 46 -0.44 6.60 0.94
CA TYR A 46 -1.03 7.93 0.84
C TYR A 46 -1.67 8.23 -0.52
N PRO A 47 -1.03 7.92 -1.66
CA PRO A 47 -1.69 8.01 -2.95
C PRO A 47 -3.00 7.21 -3.03
N SER A 48 -2.99 5.97 -2.55
CA SER A 48 -4.18 5.09 -2.54
C SER A 48 -5.28 5.65 -1.65
N SER A 49 -4.93 6.18 -0.47
CA SER A 49 -5.88 6.83 0.46
C SER A 49 -6.53 8.05 -0.16
N MET A 50 -5.73 8.89 -0.85
CA MET A 50 -6.26 10.08 -1.52
C MET A 50 -7.21 9.73 -2.67
N ILE A 51 -6.91 8.67 -3.41
CA ILE A 51 -7.77 8.20 -4.52
C ILE A 51 -9.07 7.64 -3.96
N GLU A 52 -8.99 6.76 -2.98
CA GLU A 52 -10.15 6.05 -2.41
C GLU A 52 -11.13 7.01 -1.75
N LYS A 53 -10.64 8.00 -1.00
CA LYS A 53 -11.47 9.01 -0.32
C LYS A 53 -11.72 10.28 -1.13
N ASN A 54 -11.30 10.30 -2.38
CA ASN A 54 -11.44 11.45 -3.28
C ASN A 54 -10.89 12.76 -2.67
N ILE A 55 -9.74 12.70 -2.00
CA ILE A 55 -9.12 13.83 -1.30
C ILE A 55 -8.49 14.79 -2.30
N SER A 56 -9.10 15.97 -2.49
CA SER A 56 -8.64 17.02 -3.41
C SER A 56 -9.15 18.39 -2.97
N HIS A 57 -8.53 19.45 -3.49
CA HIS A 57 -8.89 20.84 -3.14
C HIS A 57 -10.32 21.21 -3.54
N GLU A 58 -10.83 20.64 -4.64
CA GLU A 58 -12.16 20.91 -5.17
C GLU A 58 -13.24 19.98 -4.62
N THR A 59 -12.86 18.91 -3.94
CA THR A 59 -13.79 17.92 -3.35
C THR A 59 -14.06 18.14 -1.88
N ILE A 60 -13.20 18.95 -1.22
CA ILE A 60 -13.35 19.29 0.19
C ILE A 60 -14.51 20.26 0.41
N CYS A 61 -15.37 19.97 1.37
CA CYS A 61 -16.35 20.93 1.86
C CYS A 61 -15.67 21.91 2.82
N ALA A 62 -15.58 23.16 2.42
CA ALA A 62 -14.92 24.19 3.21
C ALA A 62 -15.61 24.42 4.56
N LYS A 63 -14.83 24.68 5.60
CA LYS A 63 -15.33 25.08 6.92
C LYS A 63 -16.23 26.33 6.81
N ASN A 64 -17.25 26.41 7.64
CA ASN A 64 -18.26 27.48 7.66
C ASN A 64 -19.03 27.61 6.34
N SER A 65 -19.03 26.58 5.49
CA SER A 65 -19.86 26.54 4.28
C SER A 65 -21.21 25.91 4.57
N CYS A 66 -22.18 26.11 3.64
CA CYS A 66 -23.48 25.45 3.73
C CYS A 66 -23.42 23.93 3.58
N TRP A 67 -22.26 23.36 3.26
CA TRP A 67 -22.02 21.93 3.09
C TRP A 67 -21.52 21.22 4.36
N GLU A 68 -21.29 21.99 5.44
CA GLU A 68 -20.79 21.46 6.71
C GLU A 68 -21.93 20.97 7.61
N GLY A 69 -21.63 20.03 8.51
CA GLY A 69 -22.56 19.50 9.50
C GLY A 69 -23.71 18.67 8.91
N GLU A 70 -24.75 18.45 9.71
CA GLU A 70 -25.92 17.66 9.32
C GLU A 70 -26.75 18.35 8.22
N SER A 71 -26.94 19.66 8.31
CA SER A 71 -27.65 20.43 7.27
C SER A 71 -26.96 20.34 5.91
N GLY A 72 -25.64 20.42 5.90
CA GLY A 72 -24.84 20.22 4.69
C GLY A 72 -24.94 18.81 4.14
N ALA A 73 -24.95 17.79 5.01
CA ALA A 73 -25.17 16.41 4.62
C ALA A 73 -26.52 16.19 3.92
N LEU A 74 -27.60 16.77 4.48
CA LEU A 74 -28.93 16.72 3.88
C LEU A 74 -28.96 17.44 2.53
N LEU A 75 -28.29 18.60 2.44
CA LEU A 75 -28.21 19.35 1.20
C LEU A 75 -27.47 18.59 0.10
N LEU A 76 -26.33 17.97 0.40
CA LEU A 76 -25.59 17.12 -0.54
C LEU A 76 -26.44 15.96 -1.05
N LYS A 77 -27.12 15.25 -0.14
CA LYS A 77 -28.04 14.16 -0.50
C LYS A 77 -29.18 14.64 -1.40
N LYS A 78 -29.77 15.81 -1.12
CA LYS A 78 -30.80 16.43 -1.95
C LYS A 78 -30.34 16.66 -3.39
N TYR A 79 -29.08 17.02 -3.59
CA TYR A 79 -28.48 17.18 -4.92
C TYR A 79 -27.90 15.86 -5.50
N GLY A 80 -28.10 14.74 -4.83
CA GLY A 80 -27.66 13.42 -5.27
C GLY A 80 -26.16 13.18 -5.17
N TYR A 81 -25.47 13.89 -4.26
CA TYR A 81 -24.07 13.65 -3.94
C TYR A 81 -23.92 12.73 -2.74
N THR A 82 -22.94 11.84 -2.80
CA THR A 82 -22.42 11.09 -1.65
C THR A 82 -21.17 11.78 -1.12
N PHE A 83 -20.83 11.53 0.12
CA PHE A 83 -19.67 12.13 0.78
C PHE A 83 -19.08 11.17 1.82
N GLU A 84 -17.83 11.42 2.18
CA GLU A 84 -17.10 10.76 3.26
C GLU A 84 -16.64 11.81 4.25
N ASP A 85 -16.85 11.55 5.53
CA ASP A 85 -16.35 12.37 6.63
C ASP A 85 -15.11 11.72 7.21
N ILE A 86 -14.00 12.46 7.26
CA ILE A 86 -12.71 12.01 7.79
C ILE A 86 -12.39 12.80 9.04
N GLU A 87 -12.21 12.10 10.14
CA GLU A 87 -11.81 12.67 11.42
C GLU A 87 -10.29 12.60 11.59
N TYR A 88 -9.70 13.64 12.11
CA TYR A 88 -8.30 13.67 12.49
C TYR A 88 -8.03 14.47 13.76
N ASP A 89 -7.01 14.07 14.49
CA ASP A 89 -6.57 14.74 15.70
C ASP A 89 -5.83 16.04 15.40
N THR A 90 -6.19 17.08 16.12
CA THR A 90 -5.51 18.37 16.07
C THR A 90 -4.60 18.55 17.27
N PHE A 91 -3.49 19.26 17.05
CA PHE A 91 -2.47 19.46 18.07
C PHE A 91 -2.02 20.92 18.10
N ARG A 92 -1.77 21.39 19.30
CA ARG A 92 -1.05 22.64 19.54
C ARG A 92 0.42 22.34 19.76
N CYS A 93 1.26 23.03 19.00
CA CYS A 93 2.71 22.94 19.16
C CYS A 93 3.22 24.07 20.07
N GLU A 94 3.99 23.71 21.07
CA GLU A 94 4.76 24.64 21.91
C GLU A 94 6.21 24.62 21.46
N PHE A 95 6.80 25.80 21.34
CA PHE A 95 8.18 25.95 20.89
C PHE A 95 9.03 26.54 22.03
N THR A 96 10.32 26.19 22.05
CA THR A 96 11.33 26.83 22.89
C THR A 96 11.60 28.24 22.39
N PRO A 97 12.23 29.14 23.19
CA PRO A 97 12.67 30.45 22.72
C PRO A 97 13.61 30.39 21.50
N SER A 98 14.31 29.29 21.32
CA SER A 98 15.17 29.02 20.14
C SER A 98 14.38 28.48 18.92
N GLY A 99 13.06 28.38 18.99
CA GLY A 99 12.21 27.92 17.89
C GLY A 99 12.16 26.39 17.70
N LEU A 100 12.73 25.61 18.62
CA LEU A 100 12.63 24.14 18.59
C LEU A 100 11.30 23.68 19.17
N LEU A 101 10.69 22.64 18.59
CA LEU A 101 9.47 22.03 19.10
C LEU A 101 9.74 21.46 20.49
N LYS A 102 9.00 21.97 21.49
CA LYS A 102 9.08 21.53 22.89
C LYS A 102 8.04 20.43 23.16
N ASN A 103 6.77 20.74 22.90
CA ASN A 103 5.66 19.83 23.15
C ASN A 103 4.67 19.88 21.99
N LYS A 104 3.99 18.76 21.78
CA LYS A 104 2.85 18.63 20.86
C LYS A 104 1.70 18.06 21.67
N ILE A 105 0.69 18.89 21.96
CA ILE A 105 -0.42 18.59 22.85
C ILE A 105 -1.69 18.46 22.01
N LYS A 106 -2.39 17.33 22.11
CA LYS A 106 -3.70 17.14 21.46
C LYS A 106 -4.69 18.15 22.04
N ASN A 107 -5.31 18.94 21.18
CA ASN A 107 -6.25 19.99 21.57
C ASN A 107 -7.66 19.80 21.02
N GLY A 108 -7.89 18.78 20.20
CA GLY A 108 -9.22 18.47 19.69
C GLY A 108 -9.20 17.43 18.59
N VAL A 109 -10.38 17.23 18.00
CA VAL A 109 -10.63 16.44 16.80
C VAL A 109 -11.36 17.33 15.79
N GLU A 110 -10.96 17.26 14.55
CA GLU A 110 -11.64 17.95 13.45
C GLU A 110 -12.17 16.92 12.45
N THR A 111 -13.37 17.18 11.93
CA THR A 111 -13.99 16.37 10.87
C THR A 111 -13.99 17.17 9.58
N VAL A 112 -13.59 16.55 8.50
CA VAL A 112 -13.57 17.15 7.16
C VAL A 112 -14.34 16.26 6.20
N ARG A 113 -15.21 16.87 5.41
CA ARG A 113 -16.08 16.21 4.44
C ARG A 113 -15.51 16.31 3.04
N TYR A 114 -15.51 15.18 2.33
CA TYR A 114 -15.11 15.07 0.91
C TYR A 114 -16.27 14.54 0.09
N ILE A 115 -16.61 15.28 -0.99
CA ILE A 115 -17.62 14.84 -1.96
C ILE A 115 -17.05 13.65 -2.75
N GLN A 116 -17.82 12.58 -2.82
CA GLN A 116 -17.42 11.39 -3.55
C GLN A 116 -17.75 11.51 -5.04
N PRO A 117 -17.05 10.72 -5.90
CA PRO A 117 -17.23 10.80 -7.34
C PRO A 117 -18.68 10.58 -7.75
N LYS A 118 -19.17 11.44 -8.66
CA LYS A 118 -20.45 11.30 -9.32
C LYS A 118 -20.22 11.31 -10.83
N ASP A 119 -20.84 10.36 -11.54
CA ASP A 119 -20.74 10.24 -13.00
C ASP A 119 -19.28 10.17 -13.52
N GLY A 120 -18.40 9.51 -12.76
CA GLY A 120 -16.97 9.36 -13.10
C GLY A 120 -16.11 10.60 -12.87
N ASN A 121 -16.66 11.69 -12.35
CA ASN A 121 -15.93 12.93 -12.04
C ASN A 121 -15.20 12.77 -10.69
N ILE A 122 -13.95 12.34 -10.76
CA ILE A 122 -13.04 12.26 -9.60
C ILE A 122 -12.27 13.56 -9.46
N GLY A 123 -11.84 13.87 -8.23
CA GLY A 123 -11.00 15.03 -7.94
C GLY A 123 -9.68 15.01 -8.72
N MET A 124 -9.09 16.21 -8.92
CA MET A 124 -7.86 16.35 -9.70
C MET A 124 -6.69 15.59 -9.09
N MET A 125 -6.49 15.67 -7.76
CA MET A 125 -5.41 14.96 -7.09
C MET A 125 -5.55 13.45 -7.25
N PRO A 126 -6.70 12.81 -6.97
CA PRO A 126 -6.98 11.42 -7.29
C PRO A 126 -6.74 11.06 -8.75
N LYS A 127 -7.13 11.90 -9.69
CA LYS A 127 -6.94 11.69 -11.14
C LYS A 127 -5.45 11.63 -11.50
N ILE A 128 -4.67 12.59 -11.02
CA ILE A 128 -3.21 12.65 -11.26
C ILE A 128 -2.53 11.42 -10.62
N LEU A 129 -2.88 11.10 -9.38
CA LEU A 129 -2.31 9.95 -8.66
C LEU A 129 -2.64 8.63 -9.35
N SER A 130 -3.89 8.44 -9.77
CA SER A 130 -4.32 7.25 -10.53
C SER A 130 -3.50 7.08 -11.82
N TYR A 131 -3.28 8.18 -12.55
CA TYR A 131 -2.43 8.16 -13.74
C TYR A 131 -0.99 7.76 -13.42
N LEU A 132 -0.37 8.35 -12.38
CA LEU A 132 1.01 8.05 -11.99
C LEU A 132 1.17 6.61 -11.52
N LEU A 133 0.24 6.09 -10.70
CA LEU A 133 0.27 4.70 -10.24
C LEU A 133 0.09 3.72 -11.39
N LYS A 134 -0.82 4.01 -12.33
CA LYS A 134 -1.01 3.21 -13.54
C LYS A 134 0.24 3.22 -14.42
N ALA A 135 0.81 4.39 -14.70
CA ALA A 135 2.02 4.53 -15.50
C ALA A 135 3.20 3.74 -14.88
N ARG A 136 3.34 3.81 -13.54
CA ARG A 136 4.33 3.01 -12.80
C ARG A 136 4.09 1.51 -12.98
N LYS A 137 2.86 1.04 -12.78
CA LYS A 137 2.49 -0.38 -12.93
C LYS A 137 2.78 -0.90 -14.34
N ASP A 138 2.42 -0.12 -15.35
CA ASP A 138 2.63 -0.48 -16.76
C ASP A 138 4.13 -0.50 -17.10
N THR A 139 4.90 0.47 -16.58
CA THR A 139 6.37 0.50 -16.78
C THR A 139 7.04 -0.72 -16.11
N ARG A 140 6.64 -1.08 -14.88
CA ARG A 140 7.15 -2.29 -14.21
C ARG A 140 6.81 -3.59 -14.96
N LYS A 141 5.63 -3.66 -15.60
CA LYS A 141 5.29 -4.79 -16.47
C LYS A 141 6.21 -4.86 -17.70
N LYS A 142 6.47 -3.72 -18.36
CA LYS A 142 7.35 -3.66 -19.54
C LYS A 142 8.76 -4.19 -19.26
N ILE A 143 9.34 -3.91 -18.09
CA ILE A 143 10.66 -4.43 -17.71
C ILE A 143 10.73 -5.97 -17.81
N LYS A 144 9.61 -6.64 -17.56
CA LYS A 144 9.49 -8.11 -17.56
C LYS A 144 9.07 -8.70 -18.90
N TYR A 145 8.91 -7.89 -19.95
CA TYR A 145 8.44 -8.37 -21.24
C TYR A 145 9.44 -9.29 -21.91
N LYS A 146 8.90 -10.35 -22.50
CA LYS A 146 9.60 -11.33 -23.33
C LYS A 146 9.17 -11.19 -24.78
N THR A 147 10.11 -11.40 -25.68
CA THR A 147 9.86 -11.60 -27.10
C THR A 147 9.95 -13.09 -27.38
N ILE A 148 8.84 -13.68 -27.80
CA ILE A 148 8.73 -15.12 -28.08
C ILE A 148 8.40 -15.29 -29.56
N VAL A 149 9.21 -16.08 -30.25
CA VAL A 149 8.99 -16.46 -31.64
C VAL A 149 8.51 -17.90 -31.68
N THR A 150 7.38 -18.11 -32.31
CA THR A 150 6.82 -19.46 -32.54
C THR A 150 6.89 -19.81 -34.02
N ASN A 151 7.05 -21.10 -34.32
CA ASN A 151 6.95 -21.63 -35.66
C ASN A 151 5.96 -22.80 -35.66
N THR A 152 4.85 -22.62 -36.33
CA THR A 152 3.89 -23.69 -36.61
C THR A 152 4.10 -24.15 -38.04
N ALA A 153 3.50 -25.26 -38.43
CA ALA A 153 3.67 -25.85 -39.76
C ALA A 153 3.42 -24.85 -40.95
N THR A 154 2.71 -23.75 -40.68
CA THR A 154 2.28 -22.78 -41.68
C THR A 154 2.75 -21.35 -41.48
N THR A 155 3.13 -20.97 -40.24
CA THR A 155 3.44 -19.57 -39.92
C THR A 155 4.48 -19.41 -38.82
N THR A 156 5.34 -18.40 -38.98
CA THR A 156 6.21 -17.87 -37.92
C THR A 156 5.57 -16.62 -37.31
N THR A 157 5.32 -16.62 -36.02
CA THR A 157 4.67 -15.49 -35.34
C THR A 157 5.55 -15.00 -34.18
N THR A 158 5.61 -13.68 -33.98
CA THR A 158 6.35 -13.06 -32.87
C THR A 158 5.37 -12.43 -31.89
N TYR A 159 5.47 -12.81 -30.62
CA TYR A 159 4.68 -12.27 -29.53
C TYR A 159 5.59 -11.47 -28.60
N ILE A 160 5.10 -10.31 -28.14
CA ILE A 160 5.81 -9.44 -27.19
C ILE A 160 4.88 -9.13 -26.01
N GLY A 161 5.29 -9.47 -24.79
CA GLY A 161 4.47 -9.20 -23.64
C GLY A 161 4.97 -9.86 -22.35
N LEU A 162 4.11 -9.84 -21.35
CA LEU A 162 4.34 -10.50 -20.08
C LEU A 162 4.05 -11.99 -20.21
N LYS A 163 5.06 -12.80 -19.99
CA LYS A 163 4.96 -14.26 -20.03
C LYS A 163 4.44 -14.80 -18.71
N LYS A 164 3.54 -15.77 -18.76
CA LYS A 164 3.10 -16.61 -17.65
C LYS A 164 3.15 -18.07 -18.09
N ASP A 165 3.89 -18.89 -17.37
CA ASP A 165 3.93 -20.33 -17.61
C ASP A 165 2.69 -20.99 -17.02
N ASN A 166 1.98 -21.80 -17.82
CA ASN A 166 0.85 -22.59 -17.39
C ASN A 166 1.34 -24.01 -17.06
N LYS A 167 0.66 -24.69 -16.15
CA LYS A 167 1.08 -26.04 -15.72
C LYS A 167 0.75 -27.17 -16.73
N ASP A 168 0.09 -26.82 -17.81
CA ASP A 168 -0.43 -27.73 -18.85
C ASP A 168 0.46 -27.84 -20.11
N GLY A 169 1.69 -27.30 -20.06
CA GLY A 169 2.60 -27.28 -21.19
C GLY A 169 2.35 -26.13 -22.17
N THR A 170 1.53 -25.16 -21.78
CA THR A 170 1.32 -23.91 -22.52
C THR A 170 1.88 -22.71 -21.76
N ILE A 171 2.09 -21.61 -22.48
CA ILE A 171 2.38 -20.30 -21.90
C ILE A 171 1.33 -19.30 -22.32
N THR A 172 1.07 -18.30 -21.48
CA THR A 172 0.23 -17.15 -21.81
C THR A 172 1.09 -15.91 -21.95
N ILE A 173 0.98 -15.19 -23.08
CA ILE A 173 1.59 -13.88 -23.28
C ILE A 173 0.50 -12.83 -23.24
N THR A 174 0.70 -11.79 -22.39
CA THR A 174 -0.18 -10.62 -22.34
C THR A 174 0.55 -9.42 -22.91
N ASP A 175 0.04 -8.87 -24.01
CA ASP A 175 0.63 -7.72 -24.68
C ASP A 175 0.36 -6.38 -23.97
N GLU A 176 0.87 -5.28 -24.50
CA GLU A 176 0.69 -3.93 -23.94
C GLU A 176 -0.79 -3.46 -23.96
N LYS A 177 -1.60 -4.02 -24.87
CA LYS A 177 -3.04 -3.73 -24.98
C LYS A 177 -3.90 -4.64 -24.10
N ASN A 178 -3.27 -5.50 -23.29
CA ASN A 178 -3.89 -6.56 -22.49
C ASN A 178 -4.57 -7.67 -23.30
N ASN A 179 -4.24 -7.84 -24.59
CA ASN A 179 -4.63 -9.05 -25.31
C ASN A 179 -3.81 -10.23 -24.79
N THR A 180 -4.44 -11.40 -24.71
CA THR A 180 -3.81 -12.63 -24.21
C THR A 180 -3.70 -13.66 -25.33
N TYR A 181 -2.53 -14.27 -25.44
CA TYR A 181 -2.22 -15.31 -26.45
C TYR A 181 -1.75 -16.55 -25.70
N THR A 182 -2.42 -17.68 -25.91
CA THR A 182 -1.99 -18.97 -25.37
C THR A 182 -1.19 -19.70 -26.43
N ILE A 183 0.03 -20.12 -26.08
CA ILE A 183 1.02 -20.69 -26.98
C ILE A 183 1.47 -22.04 -26.41
N ASN A 184 1.57 -23.07 -27.26
CA ASN A 184 2.16 -24.34 -26.85
C ASN A 184 3.68 -24.18 -26.74
N THR A 185 4.28 -24.70 -25.67
CA THR A 185 5.74 -24.60 -25.46
C THR A 185 6.55 -25.31 -26.55
N ASN A 186 5.98 -26.34 -27.20
CA ASN A 186 6.61 -27.07 -28.28
C ASN A 186 6.76 -26.23 -29.56
N ASP A 187 5.96 -25.20 -29.76
CA ASP A 187 6.00 -24.33 -30.92
C ASP A 187 7.01 -23.19 -30.79
N ILE A 188 7.63 -23.03 -29.60
CA ILE A 188 8.56 -21.96 -29.32
C ILE A 188 9.92 -22.23 -29.95
N VAL A 189 10.35 -21.36 -30.85
CA VAL A 189 11.68 -21.42 -31.51
C VAL A 189 12.70 -20.58 -30.75
N SER A 190 12.29 -19.42 -30.25
CA SER A 190 13.17 -18.58 -29.44
C SER A 190 12.42 -17.75 -28.40
N GLU A 191 13.07 -17.55 -27.28
CA GLU A 191 12.65 -16.68 -26.22
C GLU A 191 13.81 -15.77 -25.79
N LYS A 192 13.57 -14.47 -25.70
CA LYS A 192 14.55 -13.50 -25.23
C LYS A 192 13.86 -12.37 -24.47
N ASP A 193 14.63 -11.66 -23.67
CA ASP A 193 14.17 -10.40 -23.11
C ASP A 193 13.85 -9.39 -24.21
N THR A 194 12.71 -8.73 -24.14
CA THR A 194 12.32 -7.71 -25.14
C THR A 194 13.26 -6.51 -25.09
N TYR A 195 13.66 -6.12 -23.89
CA TYR A 195 14.49 -4.95 -23.65
C TYR A 195 15.92 -5.35 -23.25
N THR A 196 16.91 -4.63 -23.77
CA THR A 196 18.30 -4.73 -23.34
C THR A 196 18.45 -4.29 -21.88
N GLN A 197 19.55 -4.65 -21.24
CA GLN A 197 19.82 -4.24 -19.85
C GLN A 197 19.81 -2.72 -19.69
N PHE A 198 20.34 -1.97 -20.65
CA PHE A 198 20.29 -0.51 -20.63
C PHE A 198 18.86 0.02 -20.68
N GLN A 199 18.01 -0.53 -21.55
CA GLN A 199 16.59 -0.15 -21.64
C GLN A 199 15.82 -0.53 -20.37
N LYS A 200 16.10 -1.70 -19.77
CA LYS A 200 15.52 -2.08 -18.47
C LYS A 200 15.88 -1.10 -17.37
N ASN A 201 17.15 -0.68 -17.29
CA ASN A 201 17.61 0.32 -16.32
C ASN A 201 16.91 1.68 -16.52
N THR A 202 16.70 2.08 -17.79
CA THR A 202 15.95 3.31 -18.12
C THR A 202 14.49 3.22 -17.69
N LEU A 203 13.84 2.09 -17.94
CA LEU A 203 12.46 1.84 -17.49
C LEU A 203 12.37 1.79 -15.95
N ASP A 204 13.37 1.22 -15.28
CA ASP A 204 13.43 1.20 -13.82
C ASP A 204 13.57 2.62 -13.24
N GLY A 205 14.42 3.44 -13.84
CA GLY A 205 14.49 4.87 -13.50
C GLY A 205 13.16 5.59 -13.70
N ALA A 206 12.45 5.32 -14.78
CA ALA A 206 11.14 5.93 -15.06
C ALA A 206 10.07 5.49 -14.04
N GLN A 207 9.97 4.19 -13.70
CA GLN A 207 9.01 3.73 -12.69
C GLN A 207 9.32 4.32 -11.30
N LEU A 208 10.60 4.52 -10.97
CA LEU A 208 11.02 5.16 -9.72
C LEU A 208 10.59 6.64 -9.71
N ALA A 209 10.76 7.36 -10.81
CA ALA A 209 10.31 8.74 -10.95
C ALA A 209 8.79 8.86 -10.71
N TYR A 210 7.97 7.97 -11.29
CA TYR A 210 6.52 7.92 -11.02
C TYR A 210 6.22 7.70 -9.53
N LYS A 211 6.94 6.76 -8.88
CA LYS A 211 6.79 6.50 -7.44
C LYS A 211 7.08 7.74 -6.60
N ILE A 212 8.20 8.40 -6.87
CA ILE A 212 8.64 9.58 -6.12
C ILE A 212 7.63 10.72 -6.32
N THR A 213 7.21 10.98 -7.56
CA THR A 213 6.26 12.04 -7.88
C THR A 213 4.91 11.81 -7.17
N ALA A 214 4.36 10.59 -7.22
CA ALA A 214 3.12 10.26 -6.54
C ALA A 214 3.20 10.44 -5.01
N ASN A 215 4.28 9.95 -4.40
CA ASN A 215 4.45 10.06 -2.95
C ASN A 215 4.78 11.48 -2.48
N SER A 216 5.46 12.28 -3.30
CA SER A 216 5.81 13.67 -2.97
C SER A 216 4.60 14.62 -3.00
N LEU A 217 3.52 14.25 -3.70
CA LEU A 217 2.31 15.08 -3.77
C LEU A 217 1.72 15.33 -2.38
N TYR A 218 1.61 14.28 -1.56
CA TYR A 218 1.22 14.42 -0.16
C TYR A 218 2.16 15.37 0.61
N GLY A 219 3.46 15.26 0.41
CA GLY A 219 4.46 16.15 1.03
C GLY A 219 4.24 17.64 0.68
N GLN A 220 3.81 17.94 -0.55
CA GLN A 220 3.48 19.29 -0.98
C GLN A 220 2.23 19.84 -0.26
N LEU A 221 1.24 18.99 0.02
CA LEU A 221 0.04 19.37 0.76
C LEU A 221 0.36 19.71 2.22
N GLY A 222 1.33 19.05 2.84
CA GLY A 222 1.76 19.30 4.22
C GLY A 222 2.81 20.40 4.38
N ALA A 223 3.44 20.82 3.30
CA ALA A 223 4.52 21.82 3.33
C ALA A 223 3.97 23.25 3.38
N LYS A 224 4.06 23.91 4.54
CA LYS A 224 3.49 25.26 4.80
C LYS A 224 3.92 26.35 3.80
N ILE A 225 5.05 26.19 3.14
CA ILE A 225 5.58 27.13 2.13
C ILE A 225 5.26 26.69 0.69
N GLY A 226 4.64 25.52 0.50
CA GLY A 226 4.29 24.97 -0.81
C GLY A 226 3.07 25.67 -1.43
N ALA A 227 3.05 25.77 -2.77
CA ALA A 227 1.92 26.34 -3.50
C ALA A 227 0.63 25.50 -3.37
N LEU A 228 0.76 24.22 -3.04
CA LEU A 228 -0.35 23.27 -2.87
C LEU A 228 -0.72 23.05 -1.40
N TYR A 229 -0.12 23.80 -0.48
CA TYR A 229 -0.33 23.59 0.94
C TYR A 229 -1.81 23.67 1.32
N TYR A 230 -2.32 22.62 1.94
CA TYR A 230 -3.65 22.58 2.52
C TYR A 230 -3.64 21.58 3.69
N LYS A 231 -3.67 22.12 4.93
CA LYS A 231 -3.50 21.33 6.17
C LYS A 231 -4.49 20.18 6.26
N GLU A 232 -5.76 20.45 5.97
CA GLU A 232 -6.85 19.51 6.10
C GLU A 232 -6.71 18.33 5.13
N LEU A 233 -6.24 18.53 3.90
CA LEU A 233 -5.99 17.45 2.96
C LEU A 233 -4.86 16.53 3.46
N ALA A 234 -3.77 17.13 3.94
CA ALA A 234 -2.65 16.37 4.48
C ALA A 234 -3.04 15.60 5.75
N ALA A 235 -3.78 16.24 6.66
CA ALA A 235 -4.27 15.63 7.88
C ALA A 235 -5.21 14.45 7.62
N SER A 236 -6.17 14.63 6.70
CA SER A 236 -7.09 13.57 6.28
C SER A 236 -6.36 12.38 5.66
N THR A 237 -5.36 12.66 4.80
CA THR A 237 -4.56 11.60 4.18
C THR A 237 -3.83 10.74 5.22
N THR A 238 -3.20 11.38 6.22
CA THR A 238 -2.54 10.61 7.30
C THR A 238 -3.53 9.91 8.22
N ALA A 239 -4.69 10.49 8.47
CA ALA A 239 -5.74 9.84 9.28
C ALA A 239 -6.25 8.57 8.61
N VAL A 240 -6.53 8.60 7.31
CA VAL A 240 -6.91 7.41 6.54
C VAL A 240 -5.79 6.37 6.56
N GLY A 241 -4.52 6.79 6.36
CA GLY A 241 -3.39 5.86 6.43
C GLY A 241 -3.23 5.19 7.80
N ARG A 242 -3.44 5.91 8.90
CA ARG A 242 -3.46 5.32 10.27
C ARG A 242 -4.57 4.28 10.42
N LYS A 243 -5.76 4.61 9.96
CA LYS A 243 -6.91 3.69 10.01
C LYS A 243 -6.64 2.40 9.25
N GLN A 244 -5.93 2.46 8.14
CA GLN A 244 -5.55 1.27 7.37
C GLN A 244 -4.55 0.40 8.13
N LEU A 245 -3.54 0.99 8.79
CA LEU A 245 -2.64 0.22 9.65
C LEU A 245 -3.38 -0.46 10.81
N GLU A 246 -4.32 0.25 11.44
CA GLU A 246 -5.17 -0.32 12.49
C GLU A 246 -5.98 -1.51 11.97
N ILE A 247 -6.61 -1.40 10.79
CA ILE A 247 -7.36 -2.50 10.16
C ILE A 247 -6.45 -3.73 9.94
N ALA A 248 -5.22 -3.51 9.45
CA ALA A 248 -4.28 -4.61 9.24
C ALA A 248 -3.83 -5.24 10.56
N GLN A 249 -3.55 -4.42 11.58
CA GLN A 249 -3.19 -4.89 12.91
C GLN A 249 -4.32 -5.69 13.57
N GLU A 250 -5.52 -5.14 13.63
CA GLU A 250 -6.70 -5.81 14.17
C GLU A 250 -6.99 -7.13 13.46
N TYR A 251 -6.89 -7.14 12.13
CA TYR A 251 -7.09 -8.36 11.36
C TYR A 251 -6.10 -9.46 11.74
N VAL A 252 -4.81 -9.12 11.90
CA VAL A 252 -3.77 -10.07 12.26
C VAL A 252 -3.95 -10.58 13.70
N GLU A 253 -4.20 -9.66 14.65
CA GLU A 253 -4.25 -10.00 16.07
C GLU A 253 -5.57 -10.72 16.44
N ASP A 254 -6.70 -10.41 15.78
CA ASP A 254 -7.99 -11.01 16.08
C ASP A 254 -8.33 -12.24 15.24
N LYS A 255 -7.94 -12.26 13.95
CA LYS A 255 -8.42 -13.27 13.01
C LYS A 255 -7.86 -14.67 13.24
N TYR A 256 -6.61 -14.79 13.67
CA TYR A 256 -5.89 -16.06 13.75
C TYR A 256 -5.76 -16.61 15.19
N HIS A 257 -6.72 -16.33 16.05
CA HIS A 257 -6.80 -16.97 17.38
C HIS A 257 -7.27 -18.43 17.33
N PHE A 258 -7.77 -18.90 16.17
CA PHE A 258 -8.28 -20.25 16.00
C PHE A 258 -7.24 -21.18 15.34
N PRO A 259 -7.28 -22.49 15.63
CA PRO A 259 -6.40 -23.45 14.97
C PRO A 259 -6.60 -23.43 13.45
N ILE A 260 -5.49 -23.43 12.73
CA ILE A 260 -5.47 -23.49 11.27
C ILE A 260 -4.99 -24.90 10.86
N ILE A 261 -5.64 -25.45 9.83
CA ILE A 261 -5.26 -26.75 9.28
C ILE A 261 -4.22 -26.51 8.17
N LEU A 262 -3.07 -27.18 8.28
CA LEU A 262 -2.05 -27.18 7.24
C LEU A 262 -2.56 -27.89 5.99
N LYS A 263 -2.54 -27.21 4.83
CA LYS A 263 -3.10 -27.73 3.58
C LYS A 263 -2.08 -28.33 2.60
N LYS A 264 -0.77 -28.16 2.84
CA LYS A 264 0.31 -28.68 1.98
C LYS A 264 1.60 -28.90 2.75
N GLY A 265 2.29 -30.01 2.49
CA GLY A 265 3.62 -30.34 2.99
C GLY A 265 3.67 -31.60 3.83
N VAL A 266 4.78 -31.84 4.52
CA VAL A 266 5.01 -33.03 5.38
C VAL A 266 3.98 -33.14 6.50
N ASP A 267 3.39 -32.01 6.91
CA ASP A 267 2.41 -31.90 7.99
C ASP A 267 0.99 -31.62 7.49
N GLU A 268 0.66 -32.03 6.24
CA GLU A 268 -0.67 -31.84 5.67
C GLU A 268 -1.74 -32.49 6.55
N GLY A 269 -2.79 -31.71 6.85
CA GLY A 269 -3.89 -32.15 7.72
C GLY A 269 -3.67 -31.94 9.22
N LYS A 270 -2.45 -31.62 9.66
CA LYS A 270 -2.20 -31.25 11.06
C LYS A 270 -2.77 -29.88 11.39
N LYS A 271 -3.24 -29.72 12.63
CA LYS A 271 -3.66 -28.42 13.15
C LYS A 271 -2.46 -27.65 13.68
N ILE A 272 -2.42 -26.37 13.41
CA ILE A 272 -1.48 -25.43 14.05
C ILE A 272 -2.25 -24.39 14.84
N TYR A 273 -1.64 -23.94 15.92
CA TYR A 273 -2.13 -22.85 16.75
C TYR A 273 -1.24 -21.65 16.52
N LEU A 274 -1.84 -20.47 16.49
CA LEU A 274 -1.16 -19.21 16.25
C LEU A 274 -1.34 -18.29 17.45
N ASN A 275 -0.26 -17.60 17.81
CA ASN A 275 -0.31 -16.48 18.75
C ASN A 275 0.27 -15.26 18.04
N ASN A 276 -0.56 -14.68 17.16
CA ASN A 276 -0.13 -13.60 16.29
C ASN A 276 0.10 -12.31 17.05
N GLU A 277 1.14 -11.62 16.69
CA GLU A 277 1.52 -10.36 17.30
C GLU A 277 2.13 -9.42 16.26
N VAL A 278 1.67 -8.17 16.23
CA VAL A 278 2.36 -7.11 15.50
C VAL A 278 3.47 -6.58 16.39
N VAL A 279 4.72 -6.85 16.00
CA VAL A 279 5.91 -6.47 16.78
C VAL A 279 6.40 -5.07 16.46
N TYR A 280 6.01 -4.51 15.30
CA TYR A 280 6.37 -3.17 14.88
C TYR A 280 5.48 -2.73 13.71
N GLY A 281 5.31 -1.43 13.53
CA GLY A 281 4.67 -0.85 12.34
C GLY A 281 5.30 0.49 12.00
N ASP A 282 5.53 0.75 10.70
CA ASP A 282 6.19 1.97 10.25
C ASP A 282 5.50 2.56 9.03
N THR A 283 4.69 3.58 9.27
CA THR A 283 4.01 4.38 8.24
C THR A 283 3.03 3.59 7.39
N ASP A 284 3.50 2.65 6.59
CA ASP A 284 2.77 1.86 5.59
C ASP A 284 2.97 0.35 5.74
N SER A 285 3.77 -0.09 6.71
CA SER A 285 4.07 -1.50 6.91
C SER A 285 3.82 -1.99 8.33
N ILE A 286 3.44 -3.27 8.46
CA ILE A 286 3.35 -3.98 9.72
C ILE A 286 4.31 -5.18 9.72
N PHE A 287 4.94 -5.43 10.88
CA PHE A 287 5.85 -6.54 11.12
C PHE A 287 5.15 -7.55 12.01
N VAL A 288 4.89 -8.73 11.48
CA VAL A 288 4.04 -9.74 12.11
C VAL A 288 4.86 -10.95 12.53
N LYS A 289 4.68 -11.34 13.78
CA LYS A 289 5.12 -12.62 14.32
C LYS A 289 3.90 -13.55 14.43
N TYR A 290 3.92 -14.68 13.74
CA TYR A 290 2.81 -15.65 13.77
C TYR A 290 2.89 -16.67 14.91
N ASP A 291 4.05 -16.88 15.55
CA ASP A 291 4.30 -17.85 16.63
C ASP A 291 3.58 -19.19 16.41
N CYS A 292 3.91 -19.85 15.29
CA CYS A 292 3.26 -21.10 14.89
C CYS A 292 3.63 -22.24 15.83
N ARG A 293 2.62 -22.99 16.31
CA ARG A 293 2.78 -24.15 17.19
C ARG A 293 1.99 -25.33 16.69
N TYR A 294 2.56 -26.53 16.84
CA TYR A 294 1.86 -27.78 16.59
C TYR A 294 0.78 -28.05 17.66
N GLU A 295 -0.04 -29.10 17.43
CA GLU A 295 -1.15 -29.47 18.31
C GLU A 295 -0.70 -29.88 19.73
N ASP A 296 0.53 -30.39 19.86
CA ASP A 296 1.17 -30.74 21.15
C ASP A 296 1.75 -29.51 21.89
N GLY A 297 1.58 -28.31 21.35
CA GLY A 297 2.12 -27.05 21.88
C GLY A 297 3.59 -26.80 21.51
N THR A 298 4.26 -27.73 20.82
CA THR A 298 5.64 -27.58 20.37
C THR A 298 5.73 -26.43 19.35
N LYS A 299 6.69 -25.53 19.56
CA LYS A 299 6.93 -24.39 18.67
C LYS A 299 7.53 -24.86 17.34
N MET A 300 6.97 -24.41 16.24
CA MET A 300 7.51 -24.64 14.91
C MET A 300 8.79 -23.80 14.74
N LYS A 301 9.84 -24.40 14.15
CA LYS A 301 11.16 -23.77 14.00
C LYS A 301 11.76 -23.99 12.61
N GLY A 302 12.81 -23.24 12.30
CA GLY A 302 13.60 -23.43 11.09
C GLY A 302 12.83 -23.16 9.80
N LYS A 303 13.10 -23.96 8.77
CA LYS A 303 12.47 -23.81 7.45
C LYS A 303 10.95 -23.97 7.47
N ASP A 304 10.41 -24.79 8.35
CA ASP A 304 8.96 -25.03 8.43
C ASP A 304 8.25 -23.81 9.00
N ALA A 305 8.78 -23.18 10.05
CA ALA A 305 8.26 -21.92 10.58
C ALA A 305 8.32 -20.82 9.53
N LEU A 306 9.43 -20.74 8.75
CA LEU A 306 9.60 -19.75 7.70
C LEU A 306 8.56 -19.93 6.57
N LYS A 307 8.39 -21.17 6.07
CA LYS A 307 7.39 -21.50 5.05
C LYS A 307 5.98 -21.15 5.50
N GLU A 308 5.66 -21.51 6.73
CA GLU A 308 4.34 -21.27 7.28
C GLU A 308 4.07 -19.77 7.49
N SER A 309 5.07 -19.02 7.99
CA SER A 309 4.95 -17.55 8.12
C SER A 309 4.73 -16.87 6.77
N ILE A 310 5.43 -17.29 5.71
CA ILE A 310 5.22 -16.78 4.35
C ILE A 310 3.80 -17.10 3.87
N ARG A 311 3.34 -18.36 4.03
CA ARG A 311 2.00 -18.79 3.65
C ARG A 311 0.91 -18.01 4.37
N LEU A 312 1.05 -17.81 5.67
CA LEU A 312 0.11 -17.05 6.49
C LEU A 312 0.09 -15.56 6.10
N SER A 313 1.24 -15.01 5.72
CA SER A 313 1.32 -13.63 5.25
C SER A 313 0.54 -13.41 3.96
N VAL A 314 0.64 -14.34 3.00
CA VAL A 314 -0.17 -14.31 1.77
C VAL A 314 -1.67 -14.48 2.07
N LEU A 315 -2.04 -15.32 3.04
CA LEU A 315 -3.42 -15.43 3.49
C LEU A 315 -3.92 -14.16 4.19
N THR A 316 -3.05 -13.51 4.97
CA THR A 316 -3.35 -12.22 5.61
C THR A 316 -3.56 -11.12 4.57
N GLU A 317 -2.70 -11.04 3.55
CA GLU A 317 -2.86 -10.14 2.40
C GLU A 317 -4.27 -10.28 1.79
N HIS A 318 -4.66 -11.48 1.41
CA HIS A 318 -5.99 -11.74 0.83
C HIS A 318 -7.14 -11.45 1.81
N GLY A 319 -6.93 -11.73 3.09
CA GLY A 319 -7.95 -11.51 4.10
C GLY A 319 -8.18 -10.04 4.43
N VAL A 320 -7.11 -9.27 4.57
CA VAL A 320 -7.19 -7.81 4.79
C VAL A 320 -7.80 -7.12 3.58
N GLN A 321 -7.49 -7.59 2.35
CA GLN A 321 -8.05 -7.02 1.12
C GLN A 321 -9.58 -6.99 1.12
N SER A 322 -10.25 -7.95 1.77
CA SER A 322 -11.70 -7.96 1.93
C SER A 322 -12.27 -6.80 2.77
N LYS A 323 -11.40 -6.08 3.49
CA LYS A 323 -11.73 -4.92 4.34
C LYS A 323 -11.35 -3.59 3.71
N LEU A 324 -10.60 -3.62 2.61
CA LEU A 324 -10.10 -2.46 1.91
C LEU A 324 -10.91 -2.20 0.64
N HIS A 325 -10.94 -0.93 0.21
CA HIS A 325 -11.54 -0.53 -1.07
C HIS A 325 -10.43 -0.19 -2.07
N ASP A 326 -10.70 -0.47 -3.35
CA ASP A 326 -9.78 -0.08 -4.42
C ASP A 326 -9.49 1.43 -4.41
N PRO A 327 -8.23 1.84 -4.63
CA PRO A 327 -7.05 1.07 -5.00
C PRO A 327 -6.15 0.69 -3.81
N GLN A 328 -6.68 0.65 -2.59
CA GLN A 328 -5.92 0.27 -1.40
C GLN A 328 -5.56 -1.21 -1.45
N TYR A 329 -4.31 -1.54 -1.24
CA TYR A 329 -3.82 -2.90 -1.30
C TYR A 329 -2.67 -3.13 -0.31
N LEU A 330 -2.80 -4.16 0.52
CA LEU A 330 -1.75 -4.64 1.41
C LEU A 330 -1.05 -5.81 0.76
N GLU A 331 0.27 -5.74 0.59
CA GLU A 331 1.09 -6.77 -0.06
C GLU A 331 2.01 -7.44 0.96
N TYR A 332 2.19 -8.77 0.86
CA TYR A 332 3.31 -9.43 1.49
C TYR A 332 4.60 -9.04 0.78
N GLU A 333 5.54 -8.41 1.50
CA GLU A 333 6.79 -7.94 0.91
C GLU A 333 7.94 -8.93 1.12
N LYS A 334 8.15 -9.37 2.37
CA LYS A 334 9.28 -10.21 2.77
C LYS A 334 9.08 -10.80 4.16
N THR A 335 9.92 -11.80 4.51
CA THR A 335 10.05 -12.32 5.87
C THR A 335 11.50 -12.26 6.30
N PHE A 336 11.75 -11.82 7.52
CA PHE A 336 13.07 -11.84 8.15
C PHE A 336 13.22 -13.06 9.06
N TYR A 337 14.33 -13.78 8.92
CA TYR A 337 14.66 -14.93 9.78
C TYR A 337 16.16 -15.26 9.79
N PRO A 338 16.90 -15.16 10.91
CA PRO A 338 16.49 -14.52 12.15
C PRO A 338 16.28 -13.00 12.00
N PHE A 339 15.69 -12.37 13.05
CA PHE A 339 15.40 -10.93 13.07
C PHE A 339 15.78 -10.32 14.42
N ILE A 340 16.33 -9.11 14.39
CA ILE A 340 16.65 -8.33 15.58
C ILE A 340 16.01 -6.95 15.41
N LEU A 341 15.19 -6.56 16.38
CA LEU A 341 14.56 -5.25 16.45
C LEU A 341 15.13 -4.46 17.63
N PHE A 342 15.85 -3.39 17.33
CA PHE A 342 16.44 -2.52 18.37
C PHE A 342 15.49 -1.38 18.77
N GLY A 343 14.67 -0.92 17.85
CA GLY A 343 13.76 0.22 18.06
C GLY A 343 13.20 0.75 16.75
N LYS A 344 12.55 1.93 16.81
CA LYS A 344 11.96 2.57 15.64
C LYS A 344 13.00 2.74 14.52
N LYS A 345 12.70 2.17 13.35
CA LYS A 345 13.56 2.22 12.12
C LYS A 345 14.97 1.61 12.29
N LYS A 346 15.18 0.81 13.34
CA LYS A 346 16.46 0.16 13.64
C LYS A 346 16.26 -1.33 13.82
N TYR A 347 16.47 -2.09 12.75
CA TYR A 347 16.35 -3.55 12.75
C TYR A 347 17.30 -4.16 11.72
N VAL A 348 17.59 -5.46 11.88
CA VAL A 348 18.40 -6.26 10.98
C VAL A 348 17.89 -7.69 10.95
N GLY A 349 18.03 -8.36 9.82
CA GLY A 349 17.67 -9.78 9.65
C GLY A 349 18.01 -10.29 8.27
N ASN A 350 18.08 -11.63 8.13
CA ASN A 350 18.18 -12.25 6.82
C ASN A 350 16.83 -12.19 6.12
N LYS A 351 16.84 -11.72 4.89
CA LYS A 351 15.62 -11.48 4.11
C LYS A 351 15.27 -12.70 3.25
N TYR A 352 14.02 -13.11 3.31
CA TYR A 352 13.38 -14.10 2.43
C TYR A 352 12.16 -13.46 1.77
N GLU A 353 11.92 -13.77 0.50
CA GLU A 353 10.74 -13.33 -0.24
C GLU A 353 9.73 -14.50 -0.33
N HIS A 354 9.26 -14.85 -1.52
CA HIS A 354 8.31 -15.96 -1.69
C HIS A 354 8.97 -17.35 -1.62
N ASP A 355 10.29 -17.43 -1.62
CA ASP A 355 11.07 -18.65 -1.53
C ASP A 355 11.87 -18.71 -0.23
N VAL A 356 12.02 -19.92 0.31
CA VAL A 356 12.76 -20.22 1.55
C VAL A 356 14.22 -20.66 1.31
N ASN A 357 14.67 -20.65 0.05
CA ASN A 357 16.04 -21.02 -0.33
C ASN A 357 16.94 -19.81 -0.53
#